data_ee6346ed1b2a06d296120c34e1fdc615
#
_entry.id   ee6346ed1b2a06d296120c34e1fdc615
#
_cell.length_a   1.000
_cell.length_b   1.000
_cell.length_c   1.000
_cell.angle_alpha   90.00
_cell.angle_beta   90.00
_cell.angle_gamma   90.00
#
_symmetry.space_group_name_H-M   'P 1'
#
loop_
_entity.id
_entity.type
_entity.pdbx_description
1 polymer ?
#
loop_
_entity_poly.entity_id
_entity_poly.type
_entity_poly.pdbx_seq_one_letter_code
_entity_poly.pdbx_strand_id
1 'polypeptide(L)'
;MGCNWCKGGNEYDGMLNLDLEVKKEREKKLRNKNSFNKFENNLMDTNRKLSSNLNRIGTFNSNIDFSTTNNQLQNNLVFLINKLRQDPLFFIPIIDKYSEMVQFNNKKKHYYITVDNFKIILNEGQEAFKEAKNFLQNIKPVNKLTYFEDLNIHFPSDKENCDNGDYIQSEIDRIKNESRIKFSEISCICNKNVPNEEYIIVSNLIDFDNEDKINRNILLNGKFKKIGINFGKINDDKNIYCIYMTFGEENEDEF
;
A
#
# COMPACT_ATOMS: atom_id res chain seq x y z
N MET A 1 71.54 -21.16 -7.53
CA MET A 1 70.40 -22.08 -7.59
C MET A 1 69.47 -21.75 -6.43
N GLY A 2 68.50 -20.94 -6.64
CA GLY A 2 67.52 -20.50 -5.61
C GLY A 2 66.18 -21.11 -5.87
N CYS A 3 65.66 -21.85 -4.92
CA CYS A 3 64.34 -22.46 -4.96
C CYS A 3 63.25 -21.43 -4.74
N ASN A 4 62.47 -21.14 -5.79
CA ASN A 4 61.17 -20.44 -5.72
C ASN A 4 60.08 -21.48 -5.50
N TRP A 5 59.64 -21.67 -4.26
CA TRP A 5 58.38 -22.35 -3.92
C TRP A 5 57.88 -21.80 -2.58
N CYS A 6 56.92 -20.92 -2.62
CA CYS A 6 55.88 -20.65 -1.60
C CYS A 6 55.05 -19.42 -2.01
N LYS A 7 54.09 -19.61 -2.90
CA LYS A 7 52.91 -18.73 -3.03
C LYS A 7 51.67 -19.61 -3.27
N GLY A 8 51.15 -20.15 -2.20
CA GLY A 8 49.87 -20.81 -2.14
C GLY A 8 49.18 -20.36 -0.87
N GLY A 9 48.46 -19.33 -0.95
CA GLY A 9 47.63 -18.81 0.13
C GLY A 9 46.70 -17.74 -0.41
N ASN A 10 45.41 -18.05 -0.51
CA ASN A 10 44.25 -17.15 -0.46
C ASN A 10 43.04 -17.55 -1.31
N GLU A 11 42.95 -18.80 -1.80
CA GLU A 11 41.68 -19.24 -2.42
C GLU A 11 40.64 -19.72 -1.39
N TYR A 12 41.03 -20.07 -0.16
CA TYR A 12 40.11 -20.57 0.86
C TYR A 12 39.34 -19.47 1.60
N ASP A 13 39.89 -18.25 1.73
CA ASP A 13 39.19 -17.14 2.40
C ASP A 13 37.99 -16.59 1.59
N GLY A 14 38.02 -16.68 0.26
CA GLY A 14 36.94 -16.24 -0.58
C GLY A 14 35.68 -17.14 -0.50
N MET A 15 35.88 -18.46 -0.35
CA MET A 15 34.78 -19.43 -0.23
C MET A 15 34.04 -19.33 1.11
N LEU A 16 34.76 -19.11 2.21
CA LEU A 16 34.18 -18.94 3.54
C LEU A 16 33.31 -17.66 3.66
N ASN A 17 33.69 -16.59 2.97
CA ASN A 17 32.93 -15.35 2.96
C ASN A 17 31.64 -15.48 2.14
N LEU A 18 31.66 -16.19 1.02
CA LEU A 18 30.48 -16.43 0.18
C LEU A 18 29.40 -17.25 0.93
N ASP A 19 29.82 -18.30 1.65
CA ASP A 19 28.92 -19.12 2.47
C ASP A 19 28.30 -18.34 3.62
N LEU A 20 29.03 -17.39 4.20
CA LEU A 20 28.54 -16.54 5.29
C LEU A 20 27.49 -15.54 4.79
N GLU A 21 27.67 -14.95 3.61
CA GLU A 21 26.70 -14.04 3.00
C GLU A 21 25.41 -14.77 2.60
N VAL A 22 25.54 -15.94 1.97
CA VAL A 22 24.39 -16.79 1.62
C VAL A 22 23.61 -17.21 2.87
N LYS A 23 24.31 -17.51 3.97
CA LYS A 23 23.66 -17.85 5.25
C LYS A 23 22.92 -16.67 5.85
N LYS A 24 23.52 -15.47 5.85
CA LYS A 24 22.89 -14.23 6.31
C LYS A 24 21.65 -13.88 5.49
N GLU A 25 21.69 -14.07 4.19
CA GLU A 25 20.56 -13.81 3.31
C GLU A 25 19.41 -14.80 3.53
N ARG A 26 19.71 -16.10 3.74
CA ARG A 26 18.72 -17.12 4.12
C ARG A 26 18.07 -16.81 5.47
N GLU A 27 18.85 -16.40 6.48
CA GLU A 27 18.31 -16.00 7.79
C GLU A 27 17.43 -14.75 7.69
N LYS A 28 17.80 -13.78 6.86
CA LYS A 28 16.99 -12.58 6.59
C LYS A 28 15.66 -12.94 5.92
N LYS A 29 15.66 -13.85 4.93
CA LYS A 29 14.45 -14.37 4.28
C LYS A 29 13.56 -15.14 5.26
N LEU A 30 14.15 -15.91 6.17
CA LEU A 30 13.42 -16.67 7.19
C LEU A 30 12.77 -15.76 8.23
N ARG A 31 13.45 -14.70 8.67
CA ARG A 31 12.89 -13.69 9.59
C ARG A 31 11.72 -12.94 8.96
N ASN A 32 11.85 -12.55 7.70
CA ASN A 32 10.77 -11.89 6.95
C ASN A 32 9.55 -12.80 6.79
N LYS A 33 9.75 -14.10 6.47
CA LYS A 33 8.68 -15.09 6.38
C LYS A 33 7.97 -15.33 7.70
N ASN A 34 8.72 -15.40 8.80
CA ASN A 34 8.14 -15.57 10.14
C ASN A 34 7.36 -14.32 10.62
N SER A 35 7.86 -13.13 10.27
CA SER A 35 7.17 -11.86 10.52
C SER A 35 5.85 -11.76 9.75
N PHE A 36 5.84 -12.18 8.49
CA PHE A 36 4.66 -12.22 7.64
C PHE A 36 3.61 -13.22 8.16
N ASN A 37 4.03 -14.46 8.48
CA ASN A 37 3.13 -15.48 9.03
C ASN A 37 2.52 -15.04 10.38
N LYS A 38 3.28 -14.33 11.22
CA LYS A 38 2.79 -13.77 12.46
C LYS A 38 1.74 -12.67 12.23
N PHE A 39 1.92 -11.86 11.18
CA PHE A 39 0.95 -10.83 10.78
C PHE A 39 -0.32 -11.45 10.23
N GLU A 40 -0.23 -12.43 9.30
CA GLU A 40 -1.39 -13.14 8.78
C GLU A 40 -2.18 -13.82 9.90
N ASN A 41 -1.50 -14.47 10.84
CA ASN A 41 -2.14 -15.10 11.99
C ASN A 41 -2.84 -14.06 12.89
N ASN A 42 -2.21 -12.91 13.16
CA ASN A 42 -2.83 -11.84 13.92
C ASN A 42 -4.03 -11.21 13.17
N LEU A 43 -3.93 -11.04 11.85
CA LEU A 43 -5.01 -10.54 11.00
C LEU A 43 -6.16 -11.56 10.94
N MET A 44 -5.84 -12.85 10.79
CA MET A 44 -6.82 -13.95 10.83
C MET A 44 -7.48 -14.08 12.21
N ASP A 45 -6.73 -13.93 13.30
CA ASP A 45 -7.28 -13.96 14.65
C ASP A 45 -8.15 -12.73 14.94
N THR A 46 -7.78 -11.57 14.43
CA THR A 46 -8.62 -10.37 14.51
C THR A 46 -9.89 -10.56 13.69
N ASN A 47 -9.79 -11.06 12.47
CA ASN A 47 -10.93 -11.37 11.61
C ASN A 47 -11.79 -12.53 12.16
N ARG A 48 -11.18 -13.56 12.78
CA ARG A 48 -11.93 -14.63 13.50
C ARG A 48 -12.65 -14.12 14.73
N LYS A 49 -12.06 -13.24 15.53
CA LYS A 49 -12.74 -12.59 16.66
C LYS A 49 -13.87 -11.68 16.20
N LEU A 50 -13.72 -10.99 15.07
CA LEU A 50 -14.77 -10.20 14.45
C LEU A 50 -15.88 -11.09 13.86
N SER A 51 -15.55 -12.17 13.16
CA SER A 51 -16.54 -13.12 12.62
C SER A 51 -17.24 -13.93 13.72
N SER A 52 -16.57 -14.28 14.83
CA SER A 52 -17.22 -14.95 15.97
C SER A 52 -18.18 -14.02 16.72
N ASN A 53 -17.90 -12.72 16.75
CA ASN A 53 -18.83 -11.73 17.28
C ASN A 53 -20.02 -11.48 16.32
N LEU A 54 -19.80 -11.56 15.01
CA LEU A 54 -20.86 -11.49 13.99
C LEU A 54 -21.77 -12.73 14.01
N ASN A 55 -21.24 -13.93 14.27
CA ASN A 55 -22.02 -15.17 14.40
C ASN A 55 -22.84 -15.26 15.69
N ARG A 56 -22.60 -14.39 16.69
CA ARG A 56 -23.40 -14.29 17.91
C ARG A 56 -24.64 -13.40 17.77
N ILE A 57 -24.70 -12.60 16.71
CA ILE A 57 -25.88 -11.80 16.40
C ILE A 57 -26.66 -12.58 15.35
N GLY A 58 -27.61 -13.39 15.84
CA GLY A 58 -28.48 -14.21 15.00
C GLY A 58 -29.28 -13.38 14.01
N THR A 59 -29.55 -14.00 12.84
CA THR A 59 -30.40 -13.54 11.72
C THR A 59 -29.89 -12.29 10.99
N PHE A 60 -29.35 -12.53 9.80
CA PHE A 60 -29.07 -11.52 8.79
C PHE A 60 -30.31 -10.67 8.51
N ASN A 61 -30.43 -9.56 9.19
CA ASN A 61 -31.24 -8.44 8.72
C ASN A 61 -30.38 -7.66 7.74
N SER A 62 -30.93 -7.40 6.57
CA SER A 62 -30.33 -6.73 5.41
C SER A 62 -29.94 -5.25 5.61
N ASN A 63 -29.74 -4.81 6.83
CA ASN A 63 -29.22 -3.50 7.20
C ASN A 63 -27.84 -3.67 7.82
N ILE A 64 -26.83 -3.95 6.97
CA ILE A 64 -25.43 -3.75 7.35
C ILE A 64 -25.28 -2.23 7.51
N ASP A 65 -25.02 -1.80 8.74
CA ASP A 65 -24.73 -0.40 9.03
C ASP A 65 -23.42 -0.05 8.32
N PHE A 66 -23.54 0.66 7.19
CA PHE A 66 -22.43 1.08 6.33
C PHE A 66 -21.38 1.89 7.10
N SER A 67 -21.78 2.58 8.18
CA SER A 67 -20.87 3.37 9.01
C SER A 67 -19.82 2.51 9.72
N THR A 68 -20.20 1.33 10.18
CA THR A 68 -19.29 0.41 10.91
C THR A 68 -18.25 -0.23 9.98
N THR A 69 -18.67 -0.59 8.76
CA THR A 69 -17.78 -1.16 7.73
C THR A 69 -16.80 -0.12 7.19
N ASN A 70 -17.28 1.11 7.04
CA ASN A 70 -16.48 2.25 6.60
C ASN A 70 -15.33 2.54 7.59
N ASN A 71 -15.63 2.65 8.86
CA ASN A 71 -14.63 2.90 9.90
C ASN A 71 -13.57 1.77 9.96
N GLN A 72 -13.94 0.53 9.71
CA GLN A 72 -13.00 -0.59 9.73
C GLN A 72 -12.02 -0.53 8.55
N LEU A 73 -12.51 -0.34 7.33
CA LEU A 73 -11.68 -0.21 6.13
C LEU A 73 -10.71 0.97 6.26
N GLN A 74 -11.21 2.11 6.73
CA GLN A 74 -10.41 3.29 7.00
C GLN A 74 -9.28 3.02 8.00
N ASN A 75 -9.60 2.40 9.15
CA ASN A 75 -8.63 2.05 10.17
C ASN A 75 -7.58 1.06 9.65
N ASN A 76 -8.00 0.07 8.85
CA ASN A 76 -7.11 -0.90 8.22
C ASN A 76 -6.14 -0.21 7.25
N LEU A 77 -6.63 0.70 6.41
CA LEU A 77 -5.79 1.44 5.48
C LEU A 77 -4.78 2.33 6.21
N VAL A 78 -5.21 3.11 7.21
CA VAL A 78 -4.30 3.91 8.03
C VAL A 78 -3.23 3.03 8.68
N PHE A 79 -3.62 1.87 9.21
CA PHE A 79 -2.69 0.91 9.79
C PHE A 79 -1.68 0.38 8.77
N LEU A 80 -2.13 -0.07 7.59
CA LEU A 80 -1.27 -0.60 6.53
C LEU A 80 -0.32 0.47 5.99
N ILE A 81 -0.82 1.69 5.75
CA ILE A 81 0.01 2.81 5.30
C ILE A 81 1.09 3.13 6.34
N ASN A 82 0.71 3.19 7.62
CA ASN A 82 1.66 3.44 8.70
C ASN A 82 2.68 2.30 8.87
N LYS A 83 2.26 1.05 8.63
CA LYS A 83 3.17 -0.09 8.62
C LYS A 83 4.18 0.01 7.48
N LEU A 84 3.72 0.35 6.27
CA LEU A 84 4.58 0.60 5.12
C LEU A 84 5.59 1.73 5.40
N ARG A 85 5.13 2.85 5.95
CA ARG A 85 5.96 4.02 6.23
C ARG A 85 7.05 3.74 7.26
N GLN A 86 6.76 2.94 8.28
CA GLN A 86 7.71 2.62 9.35
C GLN A 86 8.63 1.42 9.03
N ASP A 87 8.14 0.49 8.24
CA ASP A 87 8.85 -0.75 7.88
C ASP A 87 8.59 -1.09 6.40
N PRO A 88 9.20 -0.32 5.46
CA PRO A 88 8.99 -0.55 4.04
C PRO A 88 9.29 -1.97 3.58
N LEU A 89 10.27 -2.63 4.21
CA LEU A 89 10.68 -3.99 3.86
C LEU A 89 9.59 -5.03 4.16
N PHE A 90 8.68 -4.73 5.10
CA PHE A 90 7.53 -5.58 5.40
C PHE A 90 6.64 -5.84 4.19
N PHE A 91 6.56 -4.88 3.24
CA PHE A 91 5.72 -5.00 2.05
C PHE A 91 6.36 -5.80 0.90
N ILE A 92 7.65 -6.14 0.97
CA ILE A 92 8.32 -6.90 -0.10
C ILE A 92 7.64 -8.26 -0.35
N PRO A 93 7.34 -9.09 0.66
CA PRO A 93 6.62 -10.36 0.45
C PRO A 93 5.21 -10.16 -0.14
N ILE A 94 4.54 -9.06 0.21
CA ILE A 94 3.21 -8.73 -0.34
C ILE A 94 3.34 -8.38 -1.82
N ILE A 95 4.32 -7.56 -2.21
CA ILE A 95 4.61 -7.25 -3.62
C ILE A 95 4.97 -8.52 -4.40
N ASP A 96 5.78 -9.42 -3.84
CA ASP A 96 6.14 -10.70 -4.46
C ASP A 96 4.87 -11.56 -4.70
N LYS A 97 3.97 -11.67 -3.72
CA LYS A 97 2.67 -12.35 -3.85
C LYS A 97 1.86 -11.84 -5.05
N TYR A 98 1.71 -10.53 -5.19
CA TYR A 98 0.95 -9.95 -6.31
C TYR A 98 1.70 -10.08 -7.65
N SER A 99 3.03 -9.99 -7.65
CA SER A 99 3.85 -10.20 -8.84
C SER A 99 3.70 -11.62 -9.41
N GLU A 100 3.58 -12.64 -8.55
CA GLU A 100 3.35 -14.03 -8.96
C GLU A 100 1.96 -14.25 -9.58
N MET A 101 0.99 -13.38 -9.29
CA MET A 101 -0.36 -13.43 -9.88
C MET A 101 -0.43 -12.84 -11.29
N VAL A 102 0.63 -12.17 -11.77
CA VAL A 102 0.66 -11.53 -13.10
C VAL A 102 0.57 -12.55 -14.21
N GLN A 103 -0.39 -12.37 -15.09
CA GLN A 103 -0.63 -13.22 -16.27
C GLN A 103 -0.58 -12.37 -17.53
N PHE A 104 -0.20 -12.97 -18.65
CA PHE A 104 -0.19 -12.32 -19.95
C PHE A 104 -1.31 -12.86 -20.85
N ASN A 105 -2.12 -11.95 -21.38
CA ASN A 105 -3.15 -12.30 -22.35
C ASN A 105 -2.59 -12.20 -23.78
N ASN A 106 -2.25 -13.33 -24.38
CA ASN A 106 -1.70 -13.40 -25.73
C ASN A 106 -2.60 -12.81 -26.83
N LYS A 107 -3.94 -12.91 -26.67
CA LYS A 107 -4.90 -12.41 -27.67
C LYS A 107 -5.00 -10.89 -27.62
N LYS A 108 -5.05 -10.31 -26.44
CA LYS A 108 -5.23 -8.86 -26.23
C LYS A 108 -3.91 -8.11 -26.00
N LYS A 109 -2.78 -8.84 -25.93
CA LYS A 109 -1.43 -8.26 -25.77
C LYS A 109 -1.27 -7.34 -24.56
N HIS A 110 -1.87 -7.73 -23.39
CA HIS A 110 -1.73 -7.00 -22.14
C HIS A 110 -1.49 -7.96 -20.97
N TYR A 111 -0.88 -7.44 -19.91
CA TYR A 111 -0.76 -8.12 -18.63
C TYR A 111 -2.01 -7.90 -17.79
N TYR A 112 -2.30 -8.81 -16.87
CA TYR A 112 -3.37 -8.66 -15.90
C TYR A 112 -3.11 -9.48 -14.64
N ILE A 113 -3.77 -9.09 -13.55
CA ILE A 113 -3.90 -9.91 -12.34
C ILE A 113 -5.39 -10.12 -12.03
N THR A 114 -5.70 -11.14 -11.26
CA THR A 114 -7.05 -11.35 -10.74
C THR A 114 -6.99 -11.34 -9.22
N VAL A 115 -7.69 -10.39 -8.59
CA VAL A 115 -7.74 -10.20 -7.14
C VAL A 115 -9.21 -10.17 -6.74
N ASP A 116 -9.63 -11.03 -5.81
CA ASP A 116 -11.02 -11.11 -5.31
C ASP A 116 -12.08 -11.11 -6.43
N ASN A 117 -11.84 -11.89 -7.50
CA ASN A 117 -12.64 -11.97 -8.73
C ASN A 117 -12.61 -10.71 -9.63
N PHE A 118 -11.87 -9.68 -9.28
CA PHE A 118 -11.64 -8.52 -10.15
C PHE A 118 -10.43 -8.77 -11.05
N LYS A 119 -10.64 -8.60 -12.36
CA LYS A 119 -9.57 -8.63 -13.34
C LYS A 119 -9.04 -7.23 -13.58
N ILE A 120 -7.79 -7.00 -13.24
CA ILE A 120 -7.12 -5.72 -13.32
C ILE A 120 -6.07 -5.78 -14.42
N ILE A 121 -6.13 -4.84 -15.36
CA ILE A 121 -5.18 -4.75 -16.48
C ILE A 121 -3.95 -3.99 -16.01
N LEU A 122 -2.77 -4.47 -16.40
CA LEU A 122 -1.48 -3.88 -16.08
C LEU A 122 -0.75 -3.53 -17.38
N ASN A 123 -0.11 -2.37 -17.43
CA ASN A 123 0.64 -1.94 -18.61
C ASN A 123 2.07 -2.54 -18.63
N GLU A 124 2.75 -2.61 -17.50
CA GLU A 124 4.19 -2.94 -17.39
C GLU A 124 4.49 -4.37 -16.93
N GLY A 125 3.48 -5.20 -16.66
CA GLY A 125 3.70 -6.58 -16.21
C GLY A 125 4.48 -6.67 -14.90
N GLN A 126 5.43 -7.64 -14.80
CA GLN A 126 6.19 -7.88 -13.57
C GLN A 126 7.28 -6.84 -13.30
N GLU A 127 7.69 -6.04 -14.28
CA GLU A 127 8.77 -5.07 -14.10
C GLU A 127 8.39 -3.96 -13.12
N ALA A 128 7.12 -3.51 -13.12
CA ALA A 128 6.63 -2.52 -12.15
C ALA A 128 6.75 -3.03 -10.70
N PHE A 129 6.51 -4.31 -10.47
CA PHE A 129 6.67 -4.93 -9.14
C PHE A 129 8.15 -5.02 -8.73
N LYS A 130 9.05 -5.33 -9.65
CA LYS A 130 10.50 -5.37 -9.37
C LYS A 130 11.00 -3.97 -9.02
N GLU A 131 10.58 -2.97 -9.77
CA GLU A 131 10.94 -1.58 -9.53
C GLU A 131 10.45 -1.09 -8.16
N ALA A 132 9.17 -1.34 -7.82
CA ALA A 132 8.61 -1.02 -6.52
C ALA A 132 9.37 -1.72 -5.37
N LYS A 133 9.76 -2.98 -5.55
CA LYS A 133 10.54 -3.73 -4.59
C LYS A 133 11.93 -3.13 -4.38
N ASN A 134 12.63 -2.79 -5.47
CA ASN A 134 13.92 -2.13 -5.40
C ASN A 134 13.82 -0.77 -4.69
N PHE A 135 12.77 -0.02 -4.96
CA PHE A 135 12.50 1.23 -4.28
C PHE A 135 12.33 1.03 -2.76
N LEU A 136 11.50 0.06 -2.33
CA LEU A 136 11.28 -0.23 -0.90
C LEU A 136 12.55 -0.74 -0.18
N GLN A 137 13.48 -1.37 -0.89
CA GLN A 137 14.75 -1.79 -0.33
C GLN A 137 15.70 -0.63 -0.01
N ASN A 138 15.53 0.50 -0.68
CA ASN A 138 16.42 1.66 -0.59
C ASN A 138 15.83 2.85 0.17
N ILE A 139 14.51 2.90 0.37
CA ILE A 139 13.86 3.99 1.09
C ILE A 139 14.07 3.86 2.60
N LYS A 140 14.28 5.00 3.26
CA LYS A 140 14.32 5.05 4.71
C LYS A 140 12.89 5.11 5.29
N PRO A 141 12.66 4.52 6.47
CA PRO A 141 11.42 4.70 7.20
C PRO A 141 11.08 6.18 7.40
N VAL A 142 9.79 6.50 7.31
CA VAL A 142 9.26 7.85 7.55
C VAL A 142 8.23 7.84 8.67
N ASN A 143 7.88 9.01 9.18
CA ASN A 143 6.95 9.17 10.30
C ASN A 143 5.56 8.62 9.99
N LYS A 144 4.86 8.17 11.04
CA LYS A 144 3.45 7.80 10.96
C LYS A 144 2.58 8.98 10.58
N LEU A 145 1.48 8.66 9.90
CA LEU A 145 0.36 9.57 9.68
C LEU A 145 -0.65 9.43 10.81
N THR A 146 -1.23 10.54 11.23
CA THR A 146 -2.39 10.57 12.12
C THR A 146 -3.64 10.82 11.29
N TYR A 147 -4.68 10.00 11.50
CA TYR A 147 -5.96 10.24 10.85
C TYR A 147 -6.55 11.58 11.28
N PHE A 148 -7.07 12.32 10.31
CA PHE A 148 -7.65 13.65 10.52
C PHE A 148 -8.86 13.83 9.60
N GLU A 149 -10.04 13.91 10.19
CA GLU A 149 -11.32 13.87 9.48
C GLU A 149 -11.50 15.06 8.53
N ASP A 150 -10.99 16.26 8.90
CA ASP A 150 -11.11 17.45 8.06
C ASP A 150 -10.41 17.32 6.70
N LEU A 151 -9.50 16.35 6.55
CA LEU A 151 -8.88 16.00 5.27
C LEU A 151 -9.76 15.09 4.38
N ASN A 152 -10.93 14.68 4.84
CA ASN A 152 -11.80 13.84 4.03
C ASN A 152 -12.41 14.63 2.86
N ILE A 153 -12.13 14.18 1.64
CA ILE A 153 -12.81 14.64 0.43
C ILE A 153 -14.23 14.10 0.43
N HIS A 154 -15.22 14.92 0.17
CA HIS A 154 -16.61 14.47 -0.01
C HIS A 154 -16.75 13.67 -1.30
N PHE A 155 -17.80 12.89 -1.40
CA PHE A 155 -18.13 12.22 -2.65
C PHE A 155 -18.92 13.15 -3.56
N PRO A 156 -18.62 13.19 -4.88
CA PRO A 156 -19.41 13.96 -5.82
C PRO A 156 -20.84 13.36 -5.92
N SER A 157 -21.81 14.20 -6.20
CA SER A 157 -23.17 13.76 -6.49
C SER A 157 -23.23 12.84 -7.71
N ASP A 158 -22.39 13.11 -8.72
CA ASP A 158 -22.15 12.23 -9.86
C ASP A 158 -20.99 11.28 -9.52
N LYS A 159 -21.36 10.10 -9.04
CA LYS A 159 -20.41 9.08 -8.58
C LYS A 159 -19.50 8.53 -9.67
N GLU A 160 -19.87 8.63 -10.96
CA GLU A 160 -19.05 8.15 -12.07
C GLU A 160 -17.81 9.03 -12.30
N ASN A 161 -17.90 10.31 -11.91
CA ASN A 161 -16.84 11.30 -12.04
C ASN A 161 -16.00 11.48 -10.75
N CYS A 162 -15.93 10.46 -9.90
CA CYS A 162 -15.20 10.56 -8.64
C CYS A 162 -13.67 10.77 -8.81
N ASP A 163 -13.08 10.49 -9.97
CA ASP A 163 -11.66 10.74 -10.30
C ASP A 163 -11.45 12.04 -11.11
N ASN A 164 -12.47 12.89 -11.22
CA ASN A 164 -12.34 14.18 -11.89
C ASN A 164 -11.36 15.08 -11.12
N GLY A 165 -10.26 15.48 -11.78
CA GLY A 165 -9.21 16.30 -11.19
C GLY A 165 -9.71 17.67 -10.72
N ASP A 166 -10.61 18.32 -11.45
CA ASP A 166 -11.18 19.63 -11.08
C ASP A 166 -12.02 19.51 -9.82
N TYR A 167 -12.78 18.41 -9.69
CA TYR A 167 -13.55 18.14 -8.48
C TYR A 167 -12.63 17.92 -7.27
N ILE A 168 -11.61 17.07 -7.42
CA ILE A 168 -10.63 16.80 -6.36
C ILE A 168 -9.93 18.10 -5.95
N GLN A 169 -9.56 18.95 -6.91
CA GLN A 169 -8.92 20.24 -6.63
C GLN A 169 -9.86 21.18 -5.86
N SER A 170 -11.14 21.24 -6.23
CA SER A 170 -12.13 22.06 -5.51
C SER A 170 -12.33 21.61 -4.05
N GLU A 171 -12.29 20.32 -3.80
CA GLU A 171 -12.35 19.75 -2.46
C GLU A 171 -11.07 20.02 -1.65
N ILE A 172 -9.89 19.97 -2.28
CA ILE A 172 -8.62 20.40 -1.65
C ILE A 172 -8.69 21.88 -1.24
N ASP A 173 -9.21 22.73 -2.11
CA ASP A 173 -9.35 24.17 -1.81
C ASP A 173 -10.36 24.41 -0.69
N ARG A 174 -11.47 23.65 -0.65
CA ARG A 174 -12.41 23.64 0.49
C ARG A 174 -11.68 23.28 1.79
N ILE A 175 -10.92 22.18 1.80
CA ILE A 175 -10.18 21.71 2.98
C ILE A 175 -9.20 22.78 3.46
N LYS A 176 -8.45 23.43 2.56
CA LYS A 176 -7.53 24.53 2.92
C LYS A 176 -8.23 25.70 3.61
N ASN A 177 -9.46 25.99 3.22
CA ASN A 177 -10.23 27.12 3.75
C ASN A 177 -10.95 26.78 5.07
N GLU A 178 -11.52 25.58 5.18
CA GLU A 178 -12.46 25.20 6.25
C GLU A 178 -11.83 24.37 7.37
N SER A 179 -10.67 23.74 7.13
CA SER A 179 -10.02 22.90 8.13
C SER A 179 -9.59 23.69 9.36
N ARG A 180 -9.74 23.03 10.52
CA ARG A 180 -9.28 23.55 11.83
C ARG A 180 -7.77 23.74 11.91
N ILE A 181 -7.03 22.98 11.09
CA ILE A 181 -5.57 23.04 10.99
C ILE A 181 -5.22 23.64 9.61
N LYS A 182 -4.24 24.52 9.57
CA LYS A 182 -3.73 25.05 8.31
C LYS A 182 -2.68 24.09 7.72
N PHE A 183 -2.81 23.81 6.44
CA PHE A 183 -1.91 22.95 5.71
C PHE A 183 -1.09 23.77 4.71
N SER A 184 0.23 23.54 4.67
CA SER A 184 1.14 24.08 3.67
C SER A 184 0.96 23.35 2.33
N GLU A 185 0.78 22.02 2.39
CA GLU A 185 0.59 21.17 1.24
C GLU A 185 -0.51 20.14 1.52
N ILE A 186 -1.38 19.91 0.52
CA ILE A 186 -2.36 18.83 0.51
C ILE A 186 -2.23 18.09 -0.80
N SER A 187 -2.10 16.77 -0.72
CA SER A 187 -2.08 15.87 -1.88
C SER A 187 -3.14 14.79 -1.73
N CYS A 188 -3.75 14.38 -2.83
CA CYS A 188 -4.77 13.34 -2.85
C CYS A 188 -4.42 12.21 -3.80
N ILE A 189 -4.64 10.99 -3.37
CA ILE A 189 -4.62 9.78 -4.18
C ILE A 189 -6.06 9.29 -4.32
N CYS A 190 -6.53 9.14 -5.56
CA CYS A 190 -7.83 8.57 -5.87
C CYS A 190 -7.67 7.19 -6.50
N ASN A 191 -8.29 6.17 -5.92
CA ASN A 191 -8.29 4.82 -6.47
C ASN A 191 -9.73 4.37 -6.78
N LYS A 192 -9.96 3.92 -8.02
CA LYS A 192 -11.22 3.29 -8.45
C LYS A 192 -11.08 1.77 -8.55
N ASN A 193 -12.20 1.07 -8.41
CA ASN A 193 -12.31 -0.37 -8.69
C ASN A 193 -11.32 -1.23 -7.88
N VAL A 194 -11.14 -0.91 -6.62
CA VAL A 194 -10.20 -1.61 -5.75
C VAL A 194 -10.86 -2.79 -5.05
N PRO A 195 -10.26 -3.99 -5.11
CA PRO A 195 -10.83 -5.19 -4.51
C PRO A 195 -10.66 -5.25 -2.99
N ASN A 196 -9.53 -4.80 -2.44
CA ASN A 196 -9.23 -4.84 -1.01
C ASN A 196 -8.12 -3.84 -0.63
N GLU A 197 -7.92 -3.64 0.68
CA GLU A 197 -6.99 -2.65 1.23
C GLU A 197 -5.52 -2.95 0.88
N GLU A 198 -5.13 -4.22 0.90
CA GLU A 198 -3.78 -4.63 0.56
C GLU A 198 -3.44 -4.27 -0.89
N TYR A 199 -4.40 -4.52 -1.80
CA TYR A 199 -4.22 -4.16 -3.21
C TYR A 199 -4.16 -2.64 -3.42
N ILE A 200 -4.90 -1.84 -2.65
CA ILE A 200 -4.79 -0.36 -2.71
C ILE A 200 -3.36 0.08 -2.47
N ILE A 201 -2.72 -0.46 -1.43
CA ILE A 201 -1.33 -0.12 -1.11
C ILE A 201 -0.39 -0.59 -2.22
N VAL A 202 -0.54 -1.83 -2.69
CA VAL A 202 0.30 -2.39 -3.76
C VAL A 202 0.14 -1.60 -5.05
N SER A 203 -1.09 -1.26 -5.48
CA SER A 203 -1.32 -0.50 -6.71
C SER A 203 -0.67 0.88 -6.69
N ASN A 204 -0.68 1.56 -5.54
CA ASN A 204 -0.01 2.84 -5.38
C ASN A 204 1.52 2.71 -5.26
N LEU A 205 2.03 1.57 -4.79
CA LEU A 205 3.47 1.31 -4.77
C LEU A 205 4.03 1.00 -6.14
N ILE A 206 3.33 0.19 -6.95
CA ILE A 206 3.75 -0.10 -8.32
C ILE A 206 3.50 1.08 -9.26
N ASP A 207 2.43 1.85 -9.04
CA ASP A 207 2.09 3.12 -9.70
C ASP A 207 2.38 3.09 -11.22
N PHE A 208 1.88 2.01 -11.89
CA PHE A 208 2.30 1.61 -13.23
C PHE A 208 1.81 2.56 -14.35
N ASP A 209 0.75 3.33 -14.10
CA ASP A 209 0.21 4.30 -15.08
C ASP A 209 0.89 5.68 -14.99
N ASN A 210 1.90 5.84 -14.14
CA ASN A 210 2.51 7.13 -13.84
C ASN A 210 4.05 7.03 -13.88
N GLU A 211 4.68 7.63 -14.90
CA GLU A 211 6.14 7.63 -15.06
C GLU A 211 6.85 8.26 -13.85
N ASP A 212 6.28 9.34 -13.30
CA ASP A 212 6.85 10.05 -12.14
C ASP A 212 6.58 9.35 -10.79
N LYS A 213 5.80 8.25 -10.79
CA LYS A 213 5.43 7.49 -9.59
C LYS A 213 4.85 8.40 -8.50
N ILE A 214 3.93 9.30 -8.86
CA ILE A 214 3.40 10.36 -8.00
C ILE A 214 2.70 9.75 -6.77
N ASN A 215 1.88 8.72 -6.95
CA ASN A 215 1.14 8.11 -5.84
C ASN A 215 2.09 7.47 -4.82
N ARG A 216 3.12 6.77 -5.28
CA ARG A 216 4.17 6.21 -4.41
C ARG A 216 4.88 7.31 -3.63
N ASN A 217 5.22 8.40 -4.32
CA ASN A 217 5.92 9.53 -3.71
C ASN A 217 5.04 10.22 -2.65
N ILE A 218 3.75 10.42 -2.91
CA ILE A 218 2.80 10.94 -1.91
C ILE A 218 2.71 10.01 -0.70
N LEU A 219 2.50 8.70 -0.94
CA LEU A 219 2.31 7.70 0.11
C LEU A 219 3.49 7.64 1.10
N LEU A 220 4.71 7.86 0.60
CA LEU A 220 5.96 7.74 1.35
C LEU A 220 6.66 9.09 1.62
N ASN A 221 5.99 10.22 1.33
CA ASN A 221 6.53 11.53 1.65
C ASN A 221 6.56 11.77 3.16
N GLY A 222 7.76 11.98 3.70
CA GLY A 222 7.99 12.22 5.13
C GLY A 222 7.43 13.55 5.66
N LYS A 223 7.13 14.51 4.79
CA LYS A 223 6.54 15.80 5.17
C LYS A 223 5.10 15.65 5.65
N PHE A 224 4.32 14.78 5.03
CA PHE A 224 2.94 14.56 5.45
C PHE A 224 2.87 13.92 6.83
N LYS A 225 2.04 14.52 7.70
CA LYS A 225 1.80 14.08 9.08
C LYS A 225 0.35 13.66 9.32
N LYS A 226 -0.57 14.12 8.48
CA LYS A 226 -2.00 13.82 8.57
C LYS A 226 -2.52 13.09 7.35
N ILE A 227 -3.55 12.28 7.55
CA ILE A 227 -4.26 11.58 6.48
C ILE A 227 -5.76 11.61 6.72
N GLY A 228 -6.52 11.97 5.69
CA GLY A 228 -7.95 11.73 5.57
C GLY A 228 -8.19 10.56 4.63
N ILE A 229 -9.18 9.74 4.93
CA ILE A 229 -9.60 8.64 4.05
C ILE A 229 -11.11 8.66 3.96
N ASN A 230 -11.62 8.81 2.74
CA ASN A 230 -13.04 8.64 2.47
C ASN A 230 -13.24 7.69 1.29
N PHE A 231 -14.32 6.94 1.31
CA PHE A 231 -14.68 6.02 0.25
C PHE A 231 -16.19 5.95 0.10
N GLY A 232 -16.59 5.75 -1.14
CA GLY A 232 -17.97 5.62 -1.50
C GLY A 232 -18.16 4.60 -2.59
N LYS A 233 -19.34 4.04 -2.62
CA LYS A 233 -19.75 3.08 -3.62
C LYS A 233 -20.12 3.82 -4.91
N ILE A 234 -19.43 3.49 -6.01
CA ILE A 234 -19.70 4.11 -7.32
C ILE A 234 -20.92 3.47 -7.97
N ASN A 235 -21.01 2.14 -7.89
CA ASN A 235 -22.09 1.38 -8.52
C ASN A 235 -22.68 0.38 -7.51
N ASP A 236 -23.98 0.51 -7.24
CA ASP A 236 -24.67 -0.28 -6.24
C ASP A 236 -24.80 -1.76 -6.64
N ASP A 237 -24.88 -2.05 -7.93
CA ASP A 237 -25.04 -3.42 -8.44
C ASP A 237 -23.72 -4.21 -8.46
N LYS A 238 -22.58 -3.53 -8.56
CA LYS A 238 -21.26 -4.17 -8.80
C LYS A 238 -20.29 -4.12 -7.63
N ASN A 239 -20.68 -3.55 -6.48
CA ASN A 239 -19.77 -3.34 -5.34
C ASN A 239 -18.45 -2.65 -5.74
N ILE A 240 -18.54 -1.66 -6.65
CA ILE A 240 -17.40 -0.88 -7.10
C ILE A 240 -17.24 0.33 -6.20
N TYR A 241 -16.05 0.50 -5.64
CA TYR A 241 -15.72 1.59 -4.72
C TYR A 241 -14.70 2.55 -5.34
N CYS A 242 -14.80 3.81 -4.95
CA CYS A 242 -13.75 4.80 -5.10
C CYS A 242 -13.25 5.21 -3.72
N ILE A 243 -11.96 5.41 -3.59
CA ILE A 243 -11.30 5.74 -2.34
C ILE A 243 -10.44 6.97 -2.55
N TYR A 244 -10.62 7.97 -1.69
CA TYR A 244 -9.75 9.12 -1.57
C TYR A 244 -8.84 8.95 -0.36
N MET A 245 -7.55 9.08 -0.56
CA MET A 245 -6.54 9.18 0.49
C MET A 245 -5.90 10.55 0.37
N THR A 246 -6.19 11.43 1.32
CA THR A 246 -5.75 12.83 1.30
C THR A 246 -4.70 13.04 2.38
N PHE A 247 -3.55 13.55 1.99
CA PHE A 247 -2.37 13.72 2.83
C PHE A 247 -2.14 15.21 3.07
N GLY A 248 -1.85 15.60 4.31
CA GLY A 248 -1.62 16.99 4.69
C GLY A 248 -0.28 17.20 5.39
N GLU A 249 0.46 18.24 4.96
CA GLU A 249 1.60 18.81 5.67
C GLU A 249 1.10 20.00 6.50
N GLU A 250 1.25 19.94 7.83
CA GLU A 250 0.84 21.03 8.74
C GLU A 250 1.80 22.22 8.63
N ASN A 251 1.26 23.43 8.67
CA ASN A 251 2.07 24.62 8.88
C ASN A 251 2.64 24.60 10.31
N GLU A 252 3.97 24.61 10.44
CA GLU A 252 4.66 24.63 11.73
C GLU A 252 4.70 26.04 12.37
N ASP A 253 4.31 27.11 11.64
CA ASP A 253 4.50 28.50 12.02
C ASP A 253 3.34 29.12 12.80
N GLU A 254 2.29 28.39 13.18
CA GLU A 254 1.09 28.92 13.86
C GLU A 254 0.96 28.51 15.35
N PHE A 255 2.08 28.24 16.06
CA PHE A 255 2.07 28.01 17.52
C PHE A 255 2.85 29.05 18.29
#